data_b615465e4b6de66789d4fd37f6d144ba
#
_entry.id   b615465e4b6de66789d4fd37f6d144ba
#
_cell.length_a   1.000
_cell.length_b   1.000
_cell.length_c   1.000
_cell.angle_alpha   90.00
_cell.angle_beta   90.00
_cell.angle_gamma   90.00
#
_symmetry.space_group_name_H-M   'P 1'
#
loop_
_entity.id
_entity.type
_entity.pdbx_description
1 polymer ?
#
loop_
_entity_poly.entity_id
_entity_poly.type
_entity_poly.pdbx_seq_one_letter_code
_entity_poly.pdbx_strand_id
1 'polypeptide(L)'
;MPYPAGHRAAVKKNIIDSARKLFNRYGFESVSLNQIMAGAGLTHGGFYSYFKSKSDLYAAVLGCFFTDPEWKSCWDGVHVDLSSTQVGPQVIRAYLSRQHFEDVENSCPMVALPTDVARSGVRAKRAFETVFKAMVSVLERSLIRNGRPHRATAQSIAALAIGGMVVARTMVDRALADDLRAACTAVALSLGGWDKKSKSESGKSKRSQLRRAATS
;
A
#
# COMPACT_ATOMS: atom_id res chain seq x y z
N MET A 1 33.14 23.79 -3.13
CA MET A 1 32.91 23.13 -1.82
C MET A 1 32.17 21.84 -2.09
N PRO A 2 32.62 20.68 -1.57
CA PRO A 2 31.84 19.44 -1.68
C PRO A 2 30.58 19.57 -0.84
N TYR A 3 29.44 19.23 -1.44
CA TYR A 3 28.16 19.21 -0.73
C TYR A 3 28.21 18.22 0.46
N PRO A 4 27.52 18.50 1.59
CA PRO A 4 27.43 17.56 2.72
C PRO A 4 26.97 16.18 2.24
N ALA A 5 27.48 15.09 2.86
CA ALA A 5 27.22 13.74 2.44
C ALA A 5 25.71 13.37 2.35
N GLY A 6 24.83 14.01 3.14
CA GLY A 6 23.38 13.84 3.10
C GLY A 6 22.66 14.60 1.96
N HIS A 7 23.27 15.62 1.40
CA HIS A 7 22.59 16.48 0.39
C HIS A 7 22.19 15.70 -0.88
N ARG A 8 23.08 14.85 -1.39
CA ARG A 8 22.80 14.04 -2.59
C ARG A 8 21.64 13.08 -2.38
N ALA A 9 21.54 12.48 -1.19
CA ALA A 9 20.44 11.58 -0.84
C ALA A 9 19.12 12.33 -0.73
N ALA A 10 19.12 13.51 -0.10
CA ALA A 10 17.92 14.36 0.01
C ALA A 10 17.42 14.81 -1.36
N VAL A 11 18.32 15.28 -2.24
CA VAL A 11 17.96 15.66 -3.62
C VAL A 11 17.40 14.47 -4.39
N LYS A 12 18.00 13.29 -4.28
CA LYS A 12 17.49 12.07 -4.93
C LYS A 12 16.09 11.72 -4.43
N LYS A 13 15.83 11.86 -3.12
CA LYS A 13 14.49 11.66 -2.52
C LYS A 13 13.48 12.63 -3.12
N ASN A 14 13.81 13.93 -3.21
CA ASN A 14 12.91 14.93 -3.78
C ASN A 14 12.54 14.62 -5.25
N ILE A 15 13.48 14.11 -6.05
CA ILE A 15 13.21 13.69 -7.43
C ILE A 15 12.26 12.49 -7.46
N ILE A 16 12.47 11.51 -6.58
CA ILE A 16 11.61 10.32 -6.46
C ILE A 16 10.19 10.73 -6.03
N ASP A 17 10.05 11.63 -5.04
CA ASP A 17 8.76 12.08 -4.54
C ASP A 17 7.99 12.89 -5.58
N SER A 18 8.67 13.78 -6.30
CA SER A 18 8.09 14.50 -7.44
C SER A 18 7.61 13.54 -8.54
N ALA A 19 8.46 12.58 -8.91
CA ALA A 19 8.13 11.59 -9.93
C ALA A 19 6.96 10.70 -9.49
N ARG A 20 6.92 10.27 -8.22
CA ARG A 20 5.84 9.45 -7.66
C ARG A 20 4.49 10.13 -7.80
N LYS A 21 4.37 11.38 -7.36
CA LYS A 21 3.14 12.17 -7.47
C LYS A 21 2.67 12.33 -8.92
N LEU A 22 3.59 12.69 -9.79
CA LEU A 22 3.28 12.89 -11.20
C LEU A 22 2.90 11.57 -11.91
N PHE A 23 3.64 10.49 -11.68
CA PHE A 23 3.32 9.18 -12.26
C PHE A 23 1.99 8.65 -11.75
N ASN A 24 1.71 8.76 -10.45
CA ASN A 24 0.44 8.34 -9.88
C ASN A 24 -0.76 9.07 -10.47
N ARG A 25 -0.58 10.35 -10.81
CA ARG A 25 -1.66 11.21 -11.33
C ARG A 25 -1.84 11.10 -12.84
N TYR A 26 -0.75 11.03 -13.58
CA TYR A 26 -0.77 11.19 -15.05
C TYR A 26 -0.27 9.94 -15.81
N GLY A 27 0.21 8.92 -15.12
CA GLY A 27 0.83 7.73 -15.71
C GLY A 27 2.28 7.97 -16.16
N PHE A 28 2.97 6.88 -16.47
CA PHE A 28 4.40 6.93 -16.80
C PHE A 28 4.68 7.66 -18.11
N GLU A 29 3.91 7.38 -19.17
CA GLU A 29 4.21 7.92 -20.52
C GLU A 29 3.99 9.44 -20.60
N SER A 30 2.92 9.93 -19.98
CA SER A 30 2.50 11.34 -20.10
C SER A 30 3.40 12.33 -19.34
N VAL A 31 4.23 11.86 -18.42
CA VAL A 31 5.08 12.71 -17.58
C VAL A 31 6.46 12.88 -18.21
N SER A 32 6.91 14.10 -18.39
CA SER A 32 8.26 14.43 -18.89
C SER A 32 9.29 14.58 -17.77
N LEU A 33 10.58 14.39 -18.10
CA LEU A 33 11.68 14.66 -17.17
C LEU A 33 11.71 16.13 -16.72
N ASN A 34 11.33 17.06 -17.59
CA ASN A 34 11.25 18.48 -17.23
C ASN A 34 10.23 18.72 -16.12
N GLN A 35 9.05 18.13 -16.21
CA GLN A 35 8.01 18.24 -15.16
C GLN A 35 8.49 17.66 -13.82
N ILE A 36 9.14 16.51 -13.86
CA ILE A 36 9.67 15.85 -12.66
C ILE A 36 10.73 16.73 -11.99
N MET A 37 11.70 17.22 -12.76
CA MET A 37 12.79 18.03 -12.22
C MET A 37 12.31 19.38 -11.71
N ALA A 38 11.37 20.03 -12.43
CA ALA A 38 10.73 21.26 -11.97
C ALA A 38 9.98 21.06 -10.66
N GLY A 39 9.20 19.97 -10.54
CA GLY A 39 8.50 19.59 -9.30
C GLY A 39 9.45 19.29 -8.12
N ALA A 40 10.69 18.91 -8.38
CA ALA A 40 11.73 18.73 -7.38
C ALA A 40 12.54 20.02 -7.10
N GLY A 41 12.21 21.15 -7.72
CA GLY A 41 12.95 22.41 -7.60
C GLY A 41 14.33 22.41 -8.31
N LEU A 42 14.47 21.60 -9.36
CA LEU A 42 15.75 21.35 -10.05
C LEU A 42 15.65 21.61 -11.56
N THR A 43 16.80 21.81 -12.19
CA THR A 43 16.89 21.91 -13.65
C THR A 43 16.98 20.53 -14.30
N HIS A 44 16.50 20.41 -15.55
CA HIS A 44 16.56 19.16 -16.32
C HIS A 44 17.97 18.58 -16.42
N GLY A 45 18.99 19.41 -16.60
CA GLY A 45 20.38 18.93 -16.74
C GLY A 45 20.91 18.16 -15.52
N GLY A 46 20.36 18.43 -14.32
CA GLY A 46 20.72 17.71 -13.11
C GLY A 46 20.25 16.26 -13.03
N PHE A 47 19.28 15.87 -13.86
CA PHE A 47 18.66 14.54 -13.81
C PHE A 47 19.66 13.39 -13.92
N TYR A 48 20.53 13.47 -14.92
CA TYR A 48 21.48 12.39 -15.25
C TYR A 48 22.58 12.17 -14.19
N SER A 49 22.71 13.10 -13.23
CA SER A 49 23.56 12.91 -12.05
C SER A 49 22.98 11.91 -11.04
N TYR A 50 21.68 11.65 -11.10
CA TYR A 50 20.95 10.79 -10.15
C TYR A 50 20.38 9.53 -10.77
N PHE A 51 19.92 9.57 -12.03
CA PHE A 51 19.27 8.46 -12.70
C PHE A 51 19.75 8.36 -14.15
N LYS A 52 19.90 7.13 -14.64
CA LYS A 52 20.38 6.87 -16.03
C LYS A 52 19.27 7.10 -17.08
N SER A 53 18.00 6.95 -16.68
CA SER A 53 16.84 7.07 -17.54
C SER A 53 15.57 7.30 -16.75
N LYS A 54 14.48 7.73 -17.42
CA LYS A 54 13.14 7.81 -16.85
C LYS A 54 12.67 6.44 -16.31
N SER A 55 12.99 5.35 -17.02
CA SER A 55 12.67 3.98 -16.54
C SER A 55 13.45 3.59 -15.30
N ASP A 56 14.66 4.10 -15.11
CA ASP A 56 15.46 3.90 -13.91
C ASP A 56 14.84 4.60 -12.70
N LEU A 57 14.42 5.85 -12.88
CA LEU A 57 13.66 6.59 -11.89
C LEU A 57 12.33 5.89 -11.57
N TYR A 58 11.60 5.42 -12.58
CA TYR A 58 10.34 4.71 -12.40
C TYR A 58 10.49 3.45 -11.53
N ALA A 59 11.51 2.65 -11.78
CA ALA A 59 11.83 1.50 -10.94
C ALA A 59 12.18 1.91 -9.49
N ALA A 60 12.85 3.04 -9.30
CA ALA A 60 13.13 3.57 -7.97
C ALA A 60 11.86 4.04 -7.25
N VAL A 61 10.95 4.73 -7.94
CA VAL A 61 9.63 5.13 -7.42
C VAL A 61 8.83 3.92 -6.95
N LEU A 62 8.79 2.85 -7.75
CA LEU A 62 8.11 1.61 -7.37
C LEU A 62 8.74 0.96 -6.13
N GLY A 63 10.07 0.94 -6.05
CA GLY A 63 10.81 0.27 -4.97
C GLY A 63 10.81 1.01 -3.64
N CYS A 64 10.68 2.33 -3.64
CA CYS A 64 10.79 3.15 -2.43
C CYS A 64 9.54 3.13 -1.55
N PHE A 65 8.39 2.67 -2.03
CA PHE A 65 7.12 2.81 -1.32
C PHE A 65 7.14 2.20 0.10
N PHE A 66 7.76 1.03 0.28
CA PHE A 66 7.84 0.39 1.60
C PHE A 66 9.11 0.74 2.39
N THR A 67 10.08 1.38 1.76
CA THR A 67 11.34 1.77 2.42
C THR A 67 11.30 3.19 2.94
N ASP A 68 10.33 4.00 2.51
CA ASP A 68 10.12 5.35 3.02
C ASP A 68 9.47 5.28 4.42
N PRO A 69 10.13 5.76 5.48
CA PRO A 69 9.55 5.79 6.82
C PRO A 69 8.31 6.69 6.92
N GLU A 70 8.13 7.64 6.01
CA GLU A 70 7.00 8.57 5.97
C GLU A 70 5.73 7.95 5.34
N TRP A 71 5.82 6.81 4.66
CA TRP A 71 4.62 6.17 4.08
C TRP A 71 3.54 5.85 5.12
N LYS A 72 3.94 5.67 6.38
CA LYS A 72 3.02 5.43 7.50
C LYS A 72 2.13 6.64 7.81
N SER A 73 2.63 7.86 7.56
CA SER A 73 1.89 9.10 7.79
C SER A 73 0.93 9.48 6.67
N CYS A 74 1.08 8.86 5.50
CA CYS A 74 0.19 9.10 4.36
C CYS A 74 -1.23 8.53 4.55
N TRP A 75 -1.48 7.83 5.66
CA TRP A 75 -2.73 7.11 5.91
C TRP A 75 -3.40 7.67 7.17
N ASP A 76 -3.66 8.99 7.17
CA ASP A 76 -4.29 9.66 8.31
C ASP A 76 -5.59 8.98 8.72
N GLY A 77 -5.76 8.76 10.02
CA GLY A 77 -6.94 8.12 10.60
C GLY A 77 -6.96 6.58 10.53
N VAL A 78 -6.01 5.94 9.85
CA VAL A 78 -5.84 4.47 9.90
C VAL A 78 -4.46 4.12 10.42
N HIS A 79 -4.42 3.70 11.68
CA HIS A 79 -3.16 3.25 12.30
C HIS A 79 -2.84 1.82 11.84
N VAL A 80 -1.72 1.65 11.14
CA VAL A 80 -1.19 0.32 10.78
C VAL A 80 0.04 0.04 11.65
N ASP A 81 -0.12 -0.82 12.62
CA ASP A 81 0.98 -1.34 13.41
C ASP A 81 1.59 -2.58 12.74
N LEU A 82 2.73 -2.38 12.07
CA LEU A 82 3.43 -3.46 11.37
C LEU A 82 4.03 -4.52 12.32
N SER A 83 4.13 -4.26 13.61
CA SER A 83 4.59 -5.20 14.62
C SER A 83 3.48 -6.10 15.13
N SER A 84 2.21 -5.70 14.94
CA SER A 84 1.04 -6.41 15.41
C SER A 84 0.82 -7.74 14.68
N THR A 85 0.42 -8.77 15.41
CA THR A 85 -0.08 -10.03 14.83
C THR A 85 -1.40 -9.82 14.07
N GLN A 86 -2.10 -8.72 14.33
CA GLN A 86 -3.35 -8.30 13.66
C GLN A 86 -3.10 -7.24 12.58
N VAL A 87 -1.91 -7.19 12.00
CA VAL A 87 -1.57 -6.23 10.95
C VAL A 87 -2.40 -6.39 9.68
N GLY A 88 -2.77 -7.63 9.31
CA GLY A 88 -3.53 -7.91 8.09
C GLY A 88 -4.85 -7.14 8.00
N PRO A 89 -5.78 -7.25 8.96
CA PRO A 89 -7.03 -6.50 8.91
C PRO A 89 -6.82 -4.96 8.98
N GLN A 90 -5.78 -4.48 9.63
CA GLN A 90 -5.44 -3.05 9.66
C GLN A 90 -5.03 -2.57 8.26
N VAL A 91 -4.11 -3.32 7.60
CA VAL A 91 -3.68 -3.02 6.23
C VAL A 91 -4.85 -3.00 5.25
N ILE A 92 -5.75 -3.99 5.32
CA ILE A 92 -6.89 -4.06 4.38
C ILE A 92 -7.84 -2.88 4.57
N ARG A 93 -8.18 -2.53 5.82
CA ARG A 93 -9.04 -1.37 6.09
C ARG A 93 -8.39 -0.06 5.65
N ALA A 94 -7.09 0.10 5.90
CA ALA A 94 -6.33 1.25 5.43
C ALA A 94 -6.30 1.32 3.90
N TYR A 95 -5.96 0.20 3.26
CA TYR A 95 -5.78 0.13 1.81
C TYR A 95 -7.05 0.43 1.03
N LEU A 96 -8.22 -0.03 1.51
CA LEU A 96 -9.53 0.20 0.88
C LEU A 96 -10.28 1.40 1.49
N SER A 97 -9.63 2.20 2.34
CA SER A 97 -10.23 3.38 2.96
C SER A 97 -10.60 4.46 1.93
N ARG A 98 -11.54 5.32 2.32
CA ARG A 98 -11.93 6.49 1.52
C ARG A 98 -10.75 7.43 1.32
N GLN A 99 -9.95 7.63 2.35
CA GLN A 99 -8.78 8.50 2.29
C GLN A 99 -7.76 8.01 1.26
N HIS A 100 -7.39 6.71 1.27
CA HIS A 100 -6.51 6.18 0.23
C HIS A 100 -7.14 6.25 -1.17
N PHE A 101 -8.47 6.14 -1.26
CA PHE A 101 -9.20 6.32 -2.52
C PHE A 101 -9.09 7.74 -3.08
N GLU A 102 -9.17 8.76 -2.22
CA GLU A 102 -9.13 10.19 -2.60
C GLU A 102 -7.69 10.69 -2.84
N ASP A 103 -6.71 10.17 -2.10
CA ASP A 103 -5.30 10.55 -2.23
C ASP A 103 -4.61 9.82 -3.39
N VAL A 104 -4.80 10.36 -4.59
CA VAL A 104 -4.20 9.78 -5.81
C VAL A 104 -2.69 9.97 -5.82
N GLU A 105 -2.20 11.16 -5.45
CA GLU A 105 -0.78 11.51 -5.57
C GLU A 105 0.13 10.71 -4.63
N ASN A 106 -0.30 10.46 -3.38
CA ASN A 106 0.45 9.68 -2.42
C ASN A 106 0.05 8.20 -2.39
N SER A 107 -0.76 7.78 -3.35
CA SER A 107 -1.25 6.41 -3.45
C SER A 107 -0.13 5.39 -3.61
N CYS A 108 -0.46 4.16 -3.20
CA CYS A 108 0.39 3.02 -3.47
C CYS A 108 0.58 2.82 -4.99
N PRO A 109 1.80 2.66 -5.49
CA PRO A 109 2.05 2.45 -6.92
C PRO A 109 1.38 1.16 -7.44
N MET A 110 1.04 0.22 -6.59
CA MET A 110 0.26 -0.97 -6.97
C MET A 110 -1.19 -0.65 -7.36
N VAL A 111 -1.72 0.52 -6.97
CA VAL A 111 -3.04 1.00 -7.41
C VAL A 111 -2.92 1.88 -8.64
N ALA A 112 -1.97 2.80 -8.65
CA ALA A 112 -1.89 3.82 -9.68
C ALA A 112 -1.28 3.29 -11.00
N LEU A 113 -0.35 2.34 -10.94
CA LEU A 113 0.57 2.02 -12.04
C LEU A 113 0.56 0.57 -12.56
N PRO A 114 -0.40 -0.32 -12.27
CA PRO A 114 -0.32 -1.72 -12.69
C PRO A 114 -0.27 -1.88 -14.21
N THR A 115 -1.08 -1.12 -14.94
CA THR A 115 -1.16 -1.18 -16.40
C THR A 115 0.08 -0.60 -17.08
N ASP A 116 0.68 0.44 -16.51
CA ASP A 116 1.95 1.01 -16.99
C ASP A 116 3.10 0.03 -16.76
N VAL A 117 3.16 -0.59 -15.57
CA VAL A 117 4.15 -1.62 -15.24
C VAL A 117 4.01 -2.83 -16.17
N ALA A 118 2.78 -3.27 -16.48
CA ALA A 118 2.54 -4.41 -17.36
C ALA A 118 3.14 -4.19 -18.76
N ARG A 119 3.14 -2.94 -19.25
CA ARG A 119 3.74 -2.54 -20.52
C ARG A 119 5.22 -2.16 -20.44
N SER A 120 5.75 -1.99 -19.22
CA SER A 120 7.13 -1.55 -18.98
C SER A 120 8.16 -2.69 -19.11
N GLY A 121 9.44 -2.34 -19.13
CA GLY A 121 10.56 -3.26 -19.15
C GLY A 121 10.72 -4.07 -17.84
N VAL A 122 11.54 -5.12 -17.91
CA VAL A 122 11.78 -6.10 -16.81
C VAL A 122 12.16 -5.42 -15.50
N ARG A 123 12.88 -4.30 -15.52
CA ARG A 123 13.34 -3.59 -14.32
C ARG A 123 12.16 -3.04 -13.50
N ALA A 124 11.20 -2.39 -14.15
CA ALA A 124 9.98 -1.88 -13.49
C ALA A 124 9.12 -3.05 -12.96
N LYS A 125 8.96 -4.11 -13.75
CA LYS A 125 8.22 -5.32 -13.33
C LYS A 125 8.84 -5.96 -12.08
N ARG A 126 10.17 -6.08 -12.02
CA ARG A 126 10.87 -6.60 -10.82
C ARG A 126 10.69 -5.71 -9.59
N ALA A 127 10.74 -4.39 -9.76
CA ALA A 127 10.48 -3.46 -8.65
C ALA A 127 9.05 -3.59 -8.13
N PHE A 128 8.06 -3.63 -9.02
CA PHE A 128 6.65 -3.86 -8.66
C PHE A 128 6.45 -5.22 -7.97
N GLU A 129 7.06 -6.27 -8.49
CA GLU A 129 7.03 -7.60 -7.91
C GLU A 129 7.58 -7.63 -6.48
N THR A 130 8.64 -6.86 -6.20
CA THR A 130 9.21 -6.72 -4.85
C THR A 130 8.21 -6.08 -3.90
N VAL A 131 7.52 -5.02 -4.32
CA VAL A 131 6.48 -4.34 -3.53
C VAL A 131 5.29 -5.27 -3.27
N PHE A 132 4.84 -6.00 -4.29
CA PHE A 132 3.76 -6.98 -4.15
C PHE A 132 4.13 -8.11 -3.16
N LYS A 133 5.33 -8.65 -3.28
CA LYS A 133 5.85 -9.69 -2.35
C LYS A 133 5.90 -9.17 -0.90
N ALA A 134 6.28 -7.91 -0.70
CA ALA A 134 6.30 -7.30 0.63
C ALA A 134 4.88 -7.20 1.22
N MET A 135 3.89 -6.74 0.45
CA MET A 135 2.48 -6.71 0.87
C MET A 135 1.97 -8.12 1.22
N VAL A 136 2.22 -9.11 0.36
CA VAL A 136 1.84 -10.50 0.60
C VAL A 136 2.47 -11.02 1.89
N SER A 137 3.74 -10.74 2.15
CA SER A 137 4.45 -11.18 3.36
C SER A 137 3.87 -10.55 4.63
N VAL A 138 3.42 -9.30 4.57
CA VAL A 138 2.74 -8.62 5.70
C VAL A 138 1.40 -9.30 6.00
N LEU A 139 0.60 -9.58 4.96
CA LEU A 139 -0.70 -10.26 5.12
C LEU A 139 -0.53 -11.71 5.59
N GLU A 140 0.45 -12.43 5.05
CA GLU A 140 0.74 -13.83 5.37
C GLU A 140 1.06 -14.01 6.86
N ARG A 141 1.80 -13.06 7.48
CA ARG A 141 2.06 -13.08 8.93
C ARG A 141 0.80 -13.09 9.79
N SER A 142 -0.26 -12.43 9.35
CA SER A 142 -1.56 -12.39 10.06
C SER A 142 -2.44 -13.61 9.74
N LEU A 143 -2.05 -14.45 8.79
CA LEU A 143 -2.80 -15.63 8.35
C LEU A 143 -2.25 -16.94 8.90
N ILE A 144 -1.27 -16.90 9.79
CA ILE A 144 -0.70 -18.13 10.37
C ILE A 144 -1.78 -18.85 11.19
N ARG A 145 -2.25 -19.99 10.68
CA ARG A 145 -3.19 -20.88 11.36
C ARG A 145 -2.57 -22.28 11.47
N ASN A 146 -2.63 -22.88 12.65
CA ASN A 146 -2.06 -24.21 12.89
C ASN A 146 -0.58 -24.34 12.49
N GLY A 147 0.21 -23.25 12.64
CA GLY A 147 1.63 -23.23 12.32
C GLY A 147 1.97 -23.25 10.82
N ARG A 148 0.98 -23.10 9.93
CA ARG A 148 1.20 -23.11 8.47
C ARG A 148 0.90 -21.75 7.85
N PRO A 149 1.79 -21.25 6.96
CA PRO A 149 1.54 -20.04 6.19
C PRO A 149 0.45 -20.27 5.13
N HIS A 150 -0.35 -19.24 4.88
CA HIS A 150 -1.42 -19.27 3.88
C HIS A 150 -1.13 -18.29 2.73
N ARG A 151 -0.02 -18.52 2.02
CA ARG A 151 0.49 -17.62 0.97
C ARG A 151 -0.54 -17.37 -0.14
N ALA A 152 -1.21 -18.42 -0.63
CA ALA A 152 -2.23 -18.27 -1.67
C ALA A 152 -3.38 -17.37 -1.22
N THR A 153 -3.84 -17.51 0.02
CA THR A 153 -4.86 -16.62 0.62
C THR A 153 -4.34 -15.19 0.72
N ALA A 154 -3.10 -14.98 1.17
CA ALA A 154 -2.50 -13.64 1.22
C ALA A 154 -2.40 -12.98 -0.16
N GLN A 155 -2.01 -13.76 -1.19
CA GLN A 155 -1.98 -13.28 -2.57
C GLN A 155 -3.37 -12.89 -3.09
N SER A 156 -4.39 -13.70 -2.80
CA SER A 156 -5.77 -13.42 -3.19
C SER A 156 -6.32 -12.16 -2.52
N ILE A 157 -6.05 -11.99 -1.22
CA ILE A 157 -6.44 -10.79 -0.46
C ILE A 157 -5.73 -9.55 -1.02
N ALA A 158 -4.42 -9.62 -1.30
CA ALA A 158 -3.68 -8.52 -1.89
C ALA A 158 -4.23 -8.13 -3.28
N ALA A 159 -4.47 -9.11 -4.14
CA ALA A 159 -5.03 -8.90 -5.47
C ALA A 159 -6.44 -8.28 -5.42
N LEU A 160 -7.31 -8.76 -4.50
CA LEU A 160 -8.65 -8.21 -4.27
C LEU A 160 -8.59 -6.75 -3.80
N ALA A 161 -7.70 -6.43 -2.87
CA ALA A 161 -7.55 -5.07 -2.36
C ALA A 161 -7.05 -4.11 -3.45
N ILE A 162 -6.03 -4.52 -4.22
CA ILE A 162 -5.50 -3.73 -5.33
C ILE A 162 -6.57 -3.56 -6.41
N GLY A 163 -7.17 -4.64 -6.88
CA GLY A 163 -8.18 -4.63 -7.93
C GLY A 163 -9.43 -3.83 -7.53
N GLY A 164 -9.92 -4.00 -6.30
CA GLY A 164 -11.05 -3.24 -5.78
C GLY A 164 -10.80 -1.73 -5.76
N MET A 165 -9.61 -1.30 -5.35
CA MET A 165 -9.24 0.12 -5.36
C MET A 165 -9.08 0.66 -6.79
N VAL A 166 -8.42 -0.09 -7.69
CA VAL A 166 -8.23 0.30 -9.09
C VAL A 166 -9.58 0.49 -9.77
N VAL A 167 -10.48 -0.49 -9.64
CA VAL A 167 -11.82 -0.43 -10.27
C VAL A 167 -12.66 0.68 -9.65
N ALA A 168 -12.65 0.84 -8.32
CA ALA A 168 -13.39 1.92 -7.66
C ALA A 168 -12.98 3.32 -8.19
N ARG A 169 -11.68 3.54 -8.46
CA ARG A 169 -11.18 4.81 -9.00
C ARG A 169 -11.60 5.11 -10.44
N THR A 170 -12.06 4.11 -11.20
CA THR A 170 -12.58 4.33 -12.56
C THR A 170 -14.05 4.73 -12.58
N MET A 171 -14.75 4.69 -11.44
CA MET A 171 -16.18 4.98 -11.36
C MET A 171 -16.46 6.46 -11.19
N VAL A 172 -17.43 6.96 -11.95
CA VAL A 172 -17.99 8.31 -11.78
C VAL A 172 -18.97 8.34 -10.60
N ASP A 173 -19.75 7.27 -10.45
CA ASP A 173 -20.67 7.11 -9.32
C ASP A 173 -19.90 6.81 -8.04
N ARG A 174 -19.91 7.78 -7.14
CA ARG A 174 -19.20 7.70 -5.85
C ARG A 174 -19.82 6.68 -4.89
N ALA A 175 -21.14 6.52 -4.91
CA ALA A 175 -21.82 5.54 -4.07
C ALA A 175 -21.42 4.11 -4.50
N LEU A 176 -21.43 3.84 -5.81
CA LEU A 176 -20.97 2.56 -6.34
C LEU A 176 -19.49 2.28 -6.04
N ALA A 177 -18.63 3.30 -6.10
CA ALA A 177 -17.22 3.17 -5.73
C ALA A 177 -17.04 2.85 -4.23
N ASP A 178 -17.85 3.47 -3.36
CA ASP A 178 -17.84 3.21 -1.92
C ASP A 178 -18.36 1.80 -1.61
N ASP A 179 -19.45 1.37 -2.23
CA ASP A 179 -20.02 0.03 -2.09
C ASP A 179 -19.04 -1.05 -2.53
N LEU A 180 -18.35 -0.86 -3.66
CA LEU A 180 -17.34 -1.80 -4.15
C LEU A 180 -16.18 -1.94 -3.15
N ARG A 181 -15.65 -0.83 -2.63
CA ARG A 181 -14.57 -0.87 -1.64
C ARG A 181 -14.99 -1.55 -0.34
N ALA A 182 -16.23 -1.29 0.11
CA ALA A 182 -16.81 -1.94 1.28
C ALA A 182 -16.96 -3.46 1.06
N ALA A 183 -17.48 -3.88 -0.09
CA ALA A 183 -17.60 -5.28 -0.47
C ALA A 183 -16.23 -5.99 -0.51
N CYS A 184 -15.23 -5.38 -1.17
CA CYS A 184 -13.87 -5.90 -1.21
C CYS A 184 -13.25 -6.01 0.20
N THR A 185 -13.50 -5.03 1.07
CA THR A 185 -13.04 -5.05 2.46
C THR A 185 -13.66 -6.23 3.21
N ALA A 186 -14.98 -6.41 3.12
CA ALA A 186 -15.70 -7.48 3.79
C ALA A 186 -15.19 -8.87 3.36
N VAL A 187 -15.05 -9.09 2.05
CA VAL A 187 -14.54 -10.36 1.49
C VAL A 187 -13.08 -10.60 1.90
N ALA A 188 -12.21 -9.59 1.84
CA ALA A 188 -10.83 -9.72 2.26
C ALA A 188 -10.70 -10.09 3.74
N LEU A 189 -11.49 -9.45 4.62
CA LEU A 189 -11.53 -9.77 6.05
C LEU A 189 -12.05 -11.19 6.30
N SER A 190 -13.06 -11.64 5.56
CA SER A 190 -13.61 -12.99 5.67
C SER A 190 -12.62 -14.04 5.21
N LEU A 191 -11.95 -13.85 4.06
CA LEU A 191 -10.87 -14.73 3.59
C LEU A 191 -9.75 -14.86 4.62
N GLY A 192 -9.39 -13.76 5.29
CA GLY A 192 -8.41 -13.74 6.36
C GLY A 192 -8.92 -14.37 7.66
N GLY A 193 -10.25 -14.54 7.80
CA GLY A 193 -10.91 -14.94 9.05
C GLY A 193 -10.79 -13.90 10.14
N TRP A 194 -10.67 -12.64 9.75
CA TRP A 194 -10.53 -11.46 10.61
C TRP A 194 -11.87 -10.78 10.90
N ASP A 195 -12.97 -11.26 10.36
CA ASP A 195 -14.34 -10.81 10.57
C ASP A 195 -14.99 -11.42 11.82
N LYS A 196 -14.43 -12.49 12.36
CA LYS A 196 -14.96 -13.16 13.55
C LYS A 196 -14.59 -12.35 14.80
N LYS A 197 -15.55 -11.64 15.39
CA LYS A 197 -15.44 -11.16 16.78
C LYS A 197 -15.04 -12.36 17.64
N SER A 198 -13.98 -12.19 18.45
CA SER A 198 -13.51 -13.25 19.36
C SER A 198 -14.66 -13.70 20.25
N LYS A 199 -15.24 -14.87 19.97
CA LYS A 199 -16.23 -15.53 20.81
C LYS A 199 -15.64 -15.97 22.18
N SER A 200 -14.37 -15.66 22.45
CA SER A 200 -13.66 -16.08 23.66
C SER A 200 -13.94 -15.23 24.90
N GLU A 201 -14.46 -14.00 24.76
CA GLU A 201 -14.74 -13.16 25.94
C GLU A 201 -16.16 -13.34 26.50
N SER A 202 -17.15 -13.70 25.68
CA SER A 202 -18.51 -13.93 26.15
C SER A 202 -18.70 -15.26 26.90
N GLY A 203 -17.84 -16.24 26.62
CA GLY A 203 -17.91 -17.55 27.30
C GLY A 203 -17.33 -17.54 28.71
N LYS A 204 -16.35 -16.70 29.01
CA LYS A 204 -15.75 -16.58 30.35
C LYS A 204 -16.65 -15.82 31.33
N SER A 205 -17.38 -14.80 30.85
CA SER A 205 -18.30 -14.02 31.70
C SER A 205 -19.51 -14.85 32.15
N LYS A 206 -20.11 -15.66 31.24
CA LYS A 206 -21.24 -16.53 31.60
C LYS A 206 -20.86 -17.69 32.58
N ARG A 207 -19.65 -18.26 32.41
CA ARG A 207 -19.18 -19.30 33.35
C ARG A 207 -18.84 -18.76 34.74
N SER A 208 -18.37 -17.50 34.84
CA SER A 208 -18.10 -16.83 36.12
C SER A 208 -19.38 -16.47 36.87
N GLN A 209 -20.43 -16.05 36.16
CA GLN A 209 -21.73 -15.75 36.78
C GLN A 209 -22.48 -17.00 37.25
N LEU A 210 -22.43 -18.11 36.48
CA LEU A 210 -23.03 -19.37 36.87
C LEU A 210 -22.35 -20.03 38.08
N ARG A 211 -21.03 -19.84 38.26
CA ARG A 211 -20.34 -20.33 39.45
C ARG A 211 -20.61 -19.53 40.73
N ARG A 212 -20.95 -18.23 40.60
CA ARG A 212 -21.34 -17.40 41.77
C ARG A 212 -22.78 -17.61 42.21
N ALA A 213 -23.66 -18.09 41.34
CA ALA A 213 -25.04 -18.42 41.66
C ALA A 213 -25.23 -19.81 42.28
N ALA A 214 -24.22 -20.70 42.21
CA ALA A 214 -24.26 -22.04 42.78
C ALA A 214 -23.65 -22.17 44.20
N THR A 215 -23.20 -21.03 44.79
CA THR A 215 -22.57 -20.98 46.11
C THR A 215 -23.29 -19.99 47.05
N SER A 216 -24.54 -19.65 46.76
CA SER A 216 -25.52 -19.03 47.63
C SER A 216 -26.73 -19.97 47.75
#